data_691157e0d0bd43683b8f9d7eaa519f09
#
_entry.id   691157e0d0bd43683b8f9d7eaa519f09
#
_cell.length_a   1.000
_cell.length_b   1.000
_cell.length_c   1.000
_cell.angle_alpha   90.00
_cell.angle_beta   90.00
_cell.angle_gamma   90.00
#
_symmetry.space_group_name_H-M   'P 1'
#
loop_
_entity.id
_entity.type
_entity.pdbx_description
1 polymer ?
#
loop_
_entity_poly.entity_id
_entity_poly.type
_entity_poly.pdbx_seq_one_letter_code
_entity_poly.pdbx_strand_id
1 'polypeptide(L)'
;MAALILLPAFPTPASADVPPESVRLLAKAAADECFAGVGVDYPAGPPCAVGQPKVNQSYVWGLAQAGRRLWFGTGANVLCLKPKGYQVREPILNDDYVCEFNLSQPARNNPAWPATLGDHRAPEVYTYDLATERLTERTADITSASPADANLLNTTAGLRSAAAHQGVVLLAGPSVLGGVNVFAFDGITGRYLGSTNLSAYENIRHWVVAGGVLYAGVGVGINGGEAGKVLRWTGDRTTPFTFTEVADLPTQVADLTEHQGRLYVSTWPKAVVEGSVAPSPVSTVAAAPGDGGTPLAPPAEDVNDLASIWRSPLLAVGTPGLNPEDAGNWTQVWSAAEYEPDPVVRRAYALGGLASFGGQLYWGTMHVPLQATALHVSVYPPRSQAQLQATVQNTQRAFAVFRGQNLGGSHERIETLYGESTLPAFDPTANNGVGAWAPASTGVTPVYGGSGFGDPFNLYAWKMAVAGGRLYIGTMDFAYISLEGQMPTPPAGATTTPPTFGSDLWAFDAPGRPARAVDTGGFGNPLNQGVRTMIVDGSTLYVGMANPMNLRTDPTPGVPQGGWELIRVSRR
;
A
#
# COMPACT_ATOMS: atom_id res chain seq x y z
N MET A 1 -37.17 51.01 -24.97
CA MET A 1 -35.89 51.32 -24.31
C MET A 1 -35.78 50.42 -23.07
N ALA A 2 -35.04 49.36 -23.16
CA ALA A 2 -34.76 48.46 -22.03
C ALA A 2 -33.38 48.86 -21.47
N ALA A 3 -33.37 49.26 -20.20
CA ALA A 3 -32.14 49.63 -19.50
C ALA A 3 -31.41 48.34 -19.06
N LEU A 4 -30.19 48.16 -19.59
CA LEU A 4 -29.27 47.09 -19.20
C LEU A 4 -28.60 47.51 -17.88
N ILE A 5 -28.91 46.85 -16.78
CA ILE A 5 -28.24 47.08 -15.50
C ILE A 5 -26.95 46.24 -15.52
N LEU A 6 -25.81 46.91 -15.66
CA LEU A 6 -24.48 46.32 -15.46
C LEU A 6 -24.24 46.14 -13.94
N LEU A 7 -24.20 44.88 -13.48
CA LEU A 7 -23.73 44.54 -12.15
C LEU A 7 -22.19 44.68 -12.12
N PRO A 8 -21.62 45.27 -11.06
CA PRO A 8 -20.15 45.35 -10.93
C PRO A 8 -19.58 43.95 -10.71
N ALA A 9 -18.56 43.61 -11.52
CA ALA A 9 -17.76 42.38 -11.31
C ALA A 9 -17.01 42.51 -9.97
N PHE A 10 -17.30 41.61 -9.03
CA PHE A 10 -16.49 41.48 -7.83
C PHE A 10 -15.11 40.98 -8.23
N PRO A 11 -14.01 41.59 -7.71
CA PRO A 11 -12.68 41.05 -7.94
C PRO A 11 -12.60 39.66 -7.30
N THR A 12 -12.30 38.67 -8.10
CA THR A 12 -11.88 37.35 -7.60
C THR A 12 -10.67 37.56 -6.67
N PRO A 13 -10.69 37.06 -5.41
CA PRO A 13 -9.53 37.18 -4.55
C PRO A 13 -8.35 36.50 -5.26
N ALA A 14 -7.26 37.25 -5.43
CA ALA A 14 -6.01 36.70 -5.94
C ALA A 14 -5.65 35.50 -5.06
N SER A 15 -5.52 34.35 -5.67
CA SER A 15 -4.94 33.16 -5.04
C SER A 15 -3.55 33.59 -4.56
N ALA A 16 -3.36 33.68 -3.24
CA ALA A 16 -2.03 33.87 -2.69
C ALA A 16 -1.16 32.72 -3.24
N ASP A 17 -0.12 33.04 -4.01
CA ASP A 17 0.83 32.04 -4.53
C ASP A 17 1.36 31.24 -3.35
N VAL A 18 0.91 30.00 -3.24
CA VAL A 18 1.39 29.07 -2.23
C VAL A 18 2.82 28.72 -2.62
N PRO A 19 3.85 28.97 -1.77
CA PRO A 19 5.22 28.63 -2.11
C PRO A 19 5.32 27.16 -2.50
N PRO A 20 6.00 26.85 -3.62
CA PRO A 20 6.17 25.47 -4.05
C PRO A 20 6.98 24.69 -3.00
N GLU A 21 6.68 23.43 -2.83
CA GLU A 21 7.46 22.51 -2.04
C GLU A 21 8.84 22.32 -2.69
N SER A 22 9.87 22.13 -1.85
CA SER A 22 11.18 21.66 -2.30
C SER A 22 11.31 20.16 -2.03
N VAL A 23 11.68 19.42 -3.04
CA VAL A 23 11.95 17.99 -2.99
C VAL A 23 13.46 17.77 -2.94
N ARG A 24 13.92 16.89 -2.05
CA ARG A 24 15.34 16.52 -1.92
C ARG A 24 15.49 15.04 -1.64
N LEU A 25 16.25 14.34 -2.48
CA LEU A 25 16.72 12.99 -2.22
C LEU A 25 17.72 13.02 -1.05
N LEU A 26 17.47 12.23 -0.01
CA LEU A 26 18.32 12.11 1.18
C LEU A 26 19.25 10.91 1.08
N ALA A 27 18.71 9.76 0.65
CA ALA A 27 19.43 8.51 0.50
C ALA A 27 18.72 7.58 -0.48
N LYS A 28 19.45 6.62 -1.03
CA LYS A 28 18.94 5.59 -1.91
C LYS A 28 19.63 4.25 -1.66
N ALA A 29 19.01 3.16 -2.13
CA ALA A 29 19.62 1.84 -2.12
C ALA A 29 20.91 1.79 -2.93
N ALA A 30 21.83 0.91 -2.52
CA ALA A 30 23.00 0.52 -3.30
C ALA A 30 22.81 -0.90 -3.83
N ALA A 31 23.51 -1.23 -4.91
CA ALA A 31 23.56 -2.62 -5.37
C ALA A 31 24.16 -3.51 -4.27
N ASP A 32 23.52 -4.63 -4.00
CA ASP A 32 23.84 -5.58 -2.93
C ASP A 32 24.12 -7.00 -3.45
N GLU A 33 23.93 -7.24 -4.75
CA GLU A 33 24.14 -8.56 -5.40
C GLU A 33 24.68 -8.37 -6.82
N CYS A 34 25.33 -9.39 -7.36
CA CYS A 34 25.74 -9.46 -8.77
C CYS A 34 24.92 -10.53 -9.49
N PHE A 35 24.30 -10.16 -10.62
CA PHE A 35 23.46 -11.02 -11.44
C PHE A 35 24.18 -11.40 -12.74
N ALA A 36 24.32 -12.69 -13.01
CA ALA A 36 24.98 -13.21 -14.22
C ALA A 36 24.03 -13.95 -15.18
N GLY A 37 22.75 -14.01 -14.84
CA GLY A 37 21.71 -14.69 -15.62
C GLY A 37 20.85 -15.60 -14.77
N VAL A 38 19.62 -15.85 -15.21
CA VAL A 38 18.66 -16.73 -14.53
C VAL A 38 19.22 -18.16 -14.46
N GLY A 39 19.20 -18.75 -13.27
CA GLY A 39 19.74 -20.10 -13.04
C GLY A 39 21.27 -20.20 -12.97
N VAL A 40 21.97 -19.07 -13.04
CA VAL A 40 23.43 -18.99 -12.88
C VAL A 40 23.76 -18.65 -11.42
N ASP A 41 24.92 -19.14 -10.92
CA ASP A 41 25.40 -18.78 -9.59
C ASP A 41 25.80 -17.30 -9.53
N TYR A 42 25.50 -16.66 -8.41
CA TYR A 42 25.78 -15.25 -8.25
C TYR A 42 27.27 -14.98 -8.10
N PRO A 43 27.86 -14.15 -8.98
CA PRO A 43 29.24 -13.75 -8.85
C PRO A 43 29.51 -13.00 -7.55
N ALA A 44 30.74 -12.99 -7.10
CA ALA A 44 31.15 -12.20 -5.95
C ALA A 44 31.04 -10.69 -6.25
N GLY A 45 30.60 -9.91 -5.30
CA GLY A 45 30.43 -8.46 -5.39
C GLY A 45 29.31 -7.96 -4.48
N PRO A 46 28.78 -6.74 -4.62
CA PRO A 46 29.29 -5.62 -5.41
C PRO A 46 30.58 -5.00 -4.85
N PRO A 47 31.40 -4.35 -5.69
CA PRO A 47 31.23 -4.16 -7.14
C PRO A 47 31.43 -5.47 -7.91
N CYS A 48 30.70 -5.62 -9.02
CA CYS A 48 30.68 -6.86 -9.79
C CYS A 48 31.85 -6.92 -10.77
N ALA A 49 32.73 -7.92 -10.62
CA ALA A 49 33.77 -8.21 -11.61
C ALA A 49 33.20 -8.98 -12.82
N VAL A 50 32.14 -9.74 -12.61
CA VAL A 50 31.38 -10.50 -13.62
C VAL A 50 29.91 -10.26 -13.38
N GLY A 51 29.10 -10.26 -14.45
CA GLY A 51 27.68 -9.96 -14.37
C GLY A 51 27.40 -8.47 -14.18
N GLN A 52 26.16 -8.15 -13.87
CA GLN A 52 25.72 -6.75 -13.64
C GLN A 52 25.31 -6.55 -12.17
N PRO A 53 25.49 -5.36 -11.63
CA PRO A 53 24.98 -5.01 -10.32
C PRO A 53 23.45 -5.21 -10.25
N LYS A 54 22.96 -5.68 -9.09
CA LYS A 54 21.54 -5.84 -8.80
C LYS A 54 21.24 -5.23 -7.43
N VAL A 55 20.13 -4.55 -7.29
CA VAL A 55 19.65 -3.96 -6.05
C VAL A 55 18.39 -4.70 -5.59
N ASN A 56 18.52 -5.54 -4.57
CA ASN A 56 17.39 -6.31 -4.05
C ASN A 56 16.48 -5.47 -3.16
N GLN A 57 17.03 -4.50 -2.40
CA GLN A 57 16.29 -3.69 -1.45
C GLN A 57 15.42 -2.65 -2.17
N SER A 58 14.15 -2.96 -2.36
CA SER A 58 13.25 -2.23 -3.27
C SER A 58 12.38 -1.17 -2.59
N TYR A 59 12.07 -1.32 -1.29
CA TYR A 59 11.13 -0.44 -0.58
C TYR A 59 11.73 0.10 0.70
N VAL A 60 11.52 1.39 1.01
CA VAL A 60 11.45 1.87 2.40
C VAL A 60 10.09 1.44 2.93
N TRP A 61 10.02 0.29 3.60
CA TRP A 61 8.74 -0.31 3.92
C TRP A 61 8.15 0.12 5.25
N GLY A 62 8.96 0.24 6.28
CA GLY A 62 8.61 0.84 7.56
C GLY A 62 9.50 2.06 7.82
N LEU A 63 8.93 3.19 8.27
CA LEU A 63 9.64 4.44 8.54
C LEU A 63 9.13 5.05 9.84
N ALA A 64 10.05 5.45 10.72
CA ALA A 64 9.75 6.11 11.99
C ALA A 64 10.81 7.17 12.32
N GLN A 65 10.48 8.13 13.19
CA GLN A 65 11.42 9.12 13.67
C GLN A 65 11.59 9.03 15.19
N ALA A 66 12.83 8.93 15.65
CA ALA A 66 13.20 9.00 17.06
C ALA A 66 14.23 10.12 17.26
N GLY A 67 13.80 11.21 17.85
CA GLY A 67 14.62 12.42 17.95
C GLY A 67 15.02 12.93 16.56
N ARG A 68 16.33 13.09 16.33
CA ARG A 68 16.88 13.56 15.05
C ARG A 68 17.18 12.44 14.04
N ARG A 69 16.81 11.19 14.34
CA ARG A 69 17.08 10.05 13.48
C ARG A 69 15.80 9.54 12.84
N LEU A 70 15.84 9.37 11.53
CA LEU A 70 14.89 8.53 10.82
C LEU A 70 15.37 7.09 10.92
N TRP A 71 14.48 6.19 11.29
CA TRP A 71 14.69 4.75 11.33
C TRP A 71 13.83 4.12 10.27
N PHE A 72 14.39 3.24 9.45
CA PHE A 72 13.58 2.54 8.48
C PHE A 72 14.06 1.12 8.24
N GLY A 73 13.10 0.28 7.88
CA GLY A 73 13.31 -1.07 7.43
C GLY A 73 12.91 -1.23 5.96
N THR A 74 13.57 -2.13 5.27
CA THR A 74 13.38 -2.33 3.85
C THR A 74 12.51 -3.55 3.53
N GLY A 75 12.13 -3.67 2.26
CA GLY A 75 11.59 -4.88 1.66
C GLY A 75 12.36 -5.21 0.40
N ALA A 76 12.91 -6.41 0.34
CA ALA A 76 13.66 -6.87 -0.81
C ALA A 76 12.74 -7.53 -1.84
N ASN A 77 12.99 -7.28 -3.13
CA ASN A 77 12.33 -7.93 -4.28
C ASN A 77 10.80 -8.05 -4.13
N VAL A 78 10.15 -7.00 -3.57
CA VAL A 78 8.74 -7.05 -3.17
C VAL A 78 7.81 -7.39 -4.33
N LEU A 79 8.13 -6.96 -5.56
CA LEU A 79 7.36 -7.31 -6.75
C LEU A 79 7.35 -8.83 -6.99
N CYS A 80 8.51 -9.48 -6.86
CA CYS A 80 8.68 -10.92 -7.09
C CYS A 80 8.08 -11.78 -5.97
N LEU A 81 7.95 -11.24 -4.74
CA LEU A 81 7.36 -11.93 -3.60
C LEU A 81 5.82 -11.88 -3.56
N LYS A 82 5.17 -11.28 -4.54
CA LYS A 82 3.70 -11.18 -4.63
C LYS A 82 3.12 -11.98 -5.79
N PRO A 83 3.36 -13.30 -5.88
CA PRO A 83 2.92 -14.11 -7.02
C PRO A 83 1.41 -14.32 -7.08
N LYS A 84 0.69 -14.10 -5.97
CA LYS A 84 -0.76 -14.38 -5.89
C LYS A 84 -1.63 -13.57 -6.85
N GLY A 85 -1.18 -12.39 -7.29
CA GLY A 85 -1.88 -11.57 -8.28
C GLY A 85 -1.44 -11.79 -9.72
N TYR A 86 -0.21 -12.25 -9.93
CA TYR A 86 0.42 -12.26 -11.26
C TYR A 86 0.66 -13.65 -11.83
N GLN A 87 0.45 -14.72 -11.08
CA GLN A 87 0.50 -16.14 -11.44
C GLN A 87 1.61 -16.58 -12.45
N VAL A 88 2.69 -15.82 -12.54
CA VAL A 88 3.83 -16.20 -13.37
C VAL A 88 4.75 -17.08 -12.52
N ARG A 89 4.88 -18.34 -12.92
CA ARG A 89 5.84 -19.31 -12.31
C ARG A 89 7.15 -19.40 -13.09
N GLU A 90 7.15 -18.83 -14.29
CA GLU A 90 8.32 -18.73 -15.13
C GLU A 90 9.14 -17.50 -14.72
N PRO A 91 10.46 -17.56 -14.76
CA PRO A 91 11.31 -16.42 -14.51
C PRO A 91 10.94 -15.24 -15.41
N ILE A 92 10.97 -14.04 -14.84
CA ILE A 92 10.79 -12.79 -15.56
C ILE A 92 12.15 -12.14 -15.65
N LEU A 93 12.59 -11.82 -16.85
CA LEU A 93 13.80 -11.06 -17.11
C LEU A 93 13.54 -10.04 -18.21
N ASN A 94 13.75 -8.78 -17.91
CA ASN A 94 13.80 -7.70 -18.88
C ASN A 94 14.94 -6.74 -18.50
N ASP A 95 15.04 -5.61 -19.18
CA ASP A 95 16.12 -4.63 -18.96
C ASP A 95 16.02 -3.92 -17.60
N ASP A 96 14.87 -4.00 -16.92
CA ASP A 96 14.58 -3.25 -15.70
C ASP A 96 14.67 -4.10 -14.45
N TYR A 97 14.17 -5.34 -14.52
CA TYR A 97 14.16 -6.21 -13.35
C TYR A 97 14.17 -7.69 -13.71
N VAL A 98 14.53 -8.49 -12.71
CA VAL A 98 14.46 -9.94 -12.74
C VAL A 98 13.69 -10.46 -11.53
N CYS A 99 12.79 -11.43 -11.79
CA CYS A 99 12.24 -12.35 -10.80
C CYS A 99 12.67 -13.77 -11.21
N GLU A 100 13.50 -14.41 -10.39
CA GLU A 100 14.12 -15.70 -10.72
C GLU A 100 13.32 -16.89 -10.22
N PHE A 101 12.44 -16.67 -9.20
CA PHE A 101 11.63 -17.70 -8.53
C PHE A 101 12.46 -18.95 -8.14
N ASN A 102 12.03 -20.14 -8.56
CA ASN A 102 12.71 -21.40 -8.27
C ASN A 102 14.10 -21.57 -8.93
N LEU A 103 14.48 -20.70 -9.86
CA LEU A 103 15.79 -20.71 -10.52
C LEU A 103 16.81 -19.78 -9.84
N SER A 104 16.43 -19.00 -8.84
CA SER A 104 17.37 -18.21 -8.05
C SER A 104 18.38 -19.11 -7.34
N GLN A 105 19.59 -18.61 -7.06
CA GLN A 105 20.60 -19.39 -6.32
C GLN A 105 20.11 -19.80 -4.92
N PRO A 106 19.43 -18.94 -4.12
CA PRO A 106 18.85 -19.37 -2.85
C PRO A 106 17.84 -20.51 -2.97
N ALA A 107 16.95 -20.47 -3.99
CA ALA A 107 15.98 -21.55 -4.20
C ALA A 107 16.66 -22.85 -4.66
N ARG A 108 17.65 -22.77 -5.55
CA ARG A 108 18.42 -23.94 -5.99
C ARG A 108 19.19 -24.61 -4.84
N ASN A 109 19.68 -23.79 -3.89
CA ASN A 109 20.33 -24.28 -2.68
C ASN A 109 19.35 -24.83 -1.64
N ASN A 110 18.06 -24.49 -1.76
CA ASN A 110 16.99 -24.91 -0.85
C ASN A 110 15.78 -25.43 -1.65
N PRO A 111 15.87 -26.60 -2.28
CA PRO A 111 14.84 -27.10 -3.20
C PRO A 111 13.48 -27.40 -2.53
N ALA A 112 13.42 -27.39 -1.20
CA ALA A 112 12.17 -27.48 -0.44
C ALA A 112 11.41 -26.14 -0.35
N TRP A 113 12.03 -25.03 -0.74
CA TRP A 113 11.37 -23.74 -0.74
C TRP A 113 10.32 -23.66 -1.85
N PRO A 114 9.14 -23.08 -1.58
CA PRO A 114 8.20 -22.76 -2.66
C PRO A 114 8.85 -21.77 -3.63
N ALA A 115 8.57 -21.91 -4.92
CA ALA A 115 9.11 -21.03 -5.98
C ALA A 115 8.89 -19.54 -5.67
N THR A 116 7.81 -19.20 -4.97
CA THR A 116 7.45 -17.84 -4.54
C THR A 116 8.42 -17.20 -3.55
N LEU A 117 9.29 -17.99 -2.91
CA LEU A 117 10.32 -17.50 -2.00
C LEU A 117 11.71 -17.46 -2.64
N GLY A 118 11.85 -17.82 -3.90
CA GLY A 118 13.16 -17.83 -4.56
C GLY A 118 13.87 -16.48 -4.59
N ASP A 119 13.10 -15.42 -4.74
CA ASP A 119 13.61 -14.03 -4.73
C ASP A 119 13.69 -13.42 -3.34
N HIS A 120 13.36 -14.16 -2.29
CA HIS A 120 13.46 -13.67 -0.93
C HIS A 120 14.90 -13.31 -0.55
N ARG A 121 15.06 -12.13 0.03
CA ARG A 121 16.27 -11.66 0.71
C ARG A 121 15.87 -11.05 2.04
N ALA A 122 16.73 -11.18 3.05
CA ALA A 122 16.50 -10.52 4.33
C ALA A 122 16.35 -9.01 4.15
N PRO A 123 15.44 -8.38 4.87
CA PRO A 123 15.36 -6.92 4.88
C PRO A 123 16.55 -6.32 5.64
N GLU A 124 16.82 -5.06 5.36
CA GLU A 124 17.86 -4.28 6.01
C GLU A 124 17.24 -3.21 6.91
N VAL A 125 18.00 -2.80 7.93
CA VAL A 125 17.66 -1.71 8.84
C VAL A 125 18.64 -0.57 8.68
N TYR A 126 18.11 0.64 8.57
CA TYR A 126 18.90 1.86 8.42
C TYR A 126 18.50 2.94 9.41
N THR A 127 19.45 3.82 9.71
CA THR A 127 19.20 5.12 10.32
C THR A 127 19.74 6.22 9.41
N TYR A 128 18.99 7.33 9.30
CA TYR A 128 19.46 8.57 8.68
C TYR A 128 19.44 9.69 9.73
N ASP A 129 20.61 10.24 10.04
CA ASP A 129 20.74 11.35 11.02
C ASP A 129 20.48 12.67 10.30
N LEU A 130 19.43 13.38 10.72
CA LEU A 130 18.97 14.62 10.09
C LEU A 130 19.92 15.80 10.27
N ALA A 131 20.79 15.77 11.27
CA ALA A 131 21.73 16.86 11.55
C ALA A 131 23.05 16.68 10.78
N THR A 132 23.52 15.44 10.65
CA THR A 132 24.79 15.14 9.95
C THR A 132 24.57 14.63 8.52
N GLU A 133 23.32 14.43 8.11
CA GLU A 133 22.92 13.90 6.82
C GLU A 133 23.59 12.55 6.49
N ARG A 134 23.80 11.74 7.51
CA ARG A 134 24.51 10.46 7.39
C ARG A 134 23.54 9.28 7.44
N LEU A 135 23.59 8.45 6.41
CA LEU A 135 22.99 7.12 6.39
C LEU A 135 23.91 6.13 7.13
N THR A 136 23.33 5.27 7.94
CA THR A 136 24.05 4.19 8.64
C THR A 136 23.20 2.93 8.61
N GLU A 137 23.75 1.86 8.11
CA GLU A 137 23.14 0.53 8.16
C GLU A 137 23.27 -0.06 9.57
N ARG A 138 22.21 -0.72 10.03
CA ARG A 138 22.07 -1.26 11.39
C ARG A 138 21.73 -2.76 11.40
N THR A 139 21.70 -3.41 10.25
CA THR A 139 21.35 -4.82 10.09
C THR A 139 22.28 -5.72 10.91
N ALA A 140 23.56 -5.39 10.95
CA ALA A 140 24.57 -6.11 11.73
C ALA A 140 24.29 -6.11 13.24
N ASP A 141 23.62 -5.09 13.79
CA ASP A 141 23.28 -5.05 15.21
C ASP A 141 22.30 -6.17 15.60
N ILE A 142 21.46 -6.60 14.65
CA ILE A 142 20.53 -7.72 14.82
C ILE A 142 21.26 -9.04 14.58
N THR A 143 21.91 -9.17 13.43
CA THR A 143 22.50 -10.46 13.01
C THR A 143 23.68 -10.91 13.87
N SER A 144 24.37 -9.99 14.51
CA SER A 144 25.46 -10.29 15.45
C SER A 144 25.01 -10.47 16.90
N ALA A 145 23.76 -10.12 17.25
CA ALA A 145 23.27 -10.22 18.63
C ALA A 145 23.12 -11.67 19.07
N SER A 146 22.47 -12.49 18.26
CA SER A 146 22.34 -13.93 18.47
C SER A 146 21.96 -14.65 17.17
N PRO A 147 22.22 -15.98 17.08
CA PRO A 147 21.72 -16.79 15.96
C PRO A 147 20.19 -16.78 15.82
N ALA A 148 19.45 -16.64 16.94
CA ALA A 148 18.00 -16.57 16.93
C ALA A 148 17.51 -15.25 16.30
N ASP A 149 18.10 -14.11 16.68
CA ASP A 149 17.79 -12.81 16.09
C ASP A 149 18.11 -12.77 14.59
N ALA A 150 19.27 -13.32 14.21
CA ALA A 150 19.66 -13.46 12.80
C ALA A 150 18.64 -14.29 12.00
N ASN A 151 18.17 -15.41 12.57
CA ASN A 151 17.17 -16.26 11.94
C ASN A 151 15.81 -15.54 11.79
N LEU A 152 15.36 -14.81 12.81
CA LEU A 152 14.14 -14.02 12.71
C LEU A 152 14.25 -12.98 11.58
N LEU A 153 15.37 -12.27 11.47
CA LEU A 153 15.57 -11.32 10.38
C LEU A 153 15.58 -12.00 9.01
N ASN A 154 16.32 -13.11 8.87
CA ASN A 154 16.42 -13.87 7.64
C ASN A 154 15.08 -14.45 7.16
N THR A 155 14.15 -14.70 8.09
CA THR A 155 12.79 -15.18 7.76
C THR A 155 11.76 -14.06 7.65
N THR A 156 12.16 -12.81 7.78
CA THR A 156 11.26 -11.66 7.63
C THR A 156 11.11 -11.30 6.15
N ALA A 157 9.88 -11.31 5.63
CA ALA A 157 9.59 -10.98 4.22
C ALA A 157 9.86 -9.51 3.86
N GLY A 158 10.02 -8.67 4.88
CA GLY A 158 10.32 -7.25 4.81
C GLY A 158 9.83 -6.53 6.07
N LEU A 159 10.52 -5.49 6.49
CA LEU A 159 10.16 -4.68 7.66
C LEU A 159 9.09 -3.67 7.28
N ARG A 160 7.84 -4.15 7.25
CA ARG A 160 6.70 -3.50 6.62
C ARG A 160 6.19 -2.28 7.35
N SER A 161 6.45 -2.18 8.66
CA SER A 161 6.03 -1.06 9.48
C SER A 161 7.06 -0.71 10.55
N ALA A 162 7.08 0.56 10.96
CA ALA A 162 7.94 1.03 12.03
C ALA A 162 7.22 2.06 12.90
N ALA A 163 7.61 2.12 14.19
CA ALA A 163 7.13 3.11 15.13
C ALA A 163 8.26 3.56 16.06
N ALA A 164 8.12 4.77 16.61
CA ALA A 164 8.93 5.25 17.70
C ALA A 164 8.02 5.81 18.80
N HIS A 165 8.12 5.26 20.00
CA HIS A 165 7.32 5.70 21.14
C HIS A 165 8.08 5.49 22.45
N GLN A 166 8.01 6.47 23.37
CA GLN A 166 8.64 6.44 24.70
C GLN A 166 10.12 5.98 24.69
N GLY A 167 10.85 6.37 23.63
CA GLY A 167 12.27 6.06 23.47
C GLY A 167 12.57 4.64 23.00
N VAL A 168 11.57 3.88 22.55
CA VAL A 168 11.71 2.60 21.85
C VAL A 168 11.38 2.80 20.38
N VAL A 169 12.18 2.22 19.50
CA VAL A 169 11.88 2.08 18.07
C VAL A 169 11.55 0.62 17.81
N LEU A 170 10.41 0.37 17.18
CA LEU A 170 9.95 -0.95 16.76
C LEU A 170 9.94 -1.01 15.24
N LEU A 171 10.52 -2.05 14.66
CA LEU A 171 10.42 -2.38 13.24
C LEU A 171 9.78 -3.77 13.15
N ALA A 172 8.78 -3.93 12.30
CA ALA A 172 8.03 -5.17 12.24
C ALA A 172 7.64 -5.57 10.81
N GLY A 173 7.56 -6.87 10.58
CA GLY A 173 7.10 -7.41 9.31
C GLY A 173 6.68 -8.87 9.37
N PRO A 174 5.93 -9.35 8.37
CA PRO A 174 5.50 -10.73 8.30
C PRO A 174 6.69 -11.67 8.13
N SER A 175 6.63 -12.83 8.78
CA SER A 175 7.59 -13.91 8.59
C SER A 175 7.15 -14.82 7.44
N VAL A 176 8.10 -15.31 6.64
CA VAL A 176 7.84 -16.35 5.62
C VAL A 176 7.56 -17.72 6.25
N LEU A 177 7.83 -17.88 7.54
CA LEU A 177 7.54 -19.09 8.32
C LEU A 177 6.31 -18.97 9.22
N GLY A 178 5.57 -17.86 9.11
CA GLY A 178 4.40 -17.54 9.93
C GLY A 178 4.73 -16.59 11.09
N GLY A 179 3.73 -15.83 11.48
CA GLY A 179 3.86 -14.82 12.52
C GLY A 179 4.37 -13.46 12.02
N VAL A 180 4.45 -12.51 12.92
CA VAL A 180 5.03 -11.18 12.72
C VAL A 180 6.31 -11.06 13.52
N ASN A 181 7.44 -10.88 12.84
CA ASN A 181 8.72 -10.61 13.49
C ASN A 181 8.80 -9.13 13.86
N VAL A 182 9.22 -8.85 15.10
CA VAL A 182 9.38 -7.50 15.64
C VAL A 182 10.80 -7.35 16.20
N PHE A 183 11.46 -6.26 15.85
CA PHE A 183 12.81 -5.89 16.28
C PHE A 183 12.74 -4.57 17.02
N ALA A 184 13.39 -4.46 18.17
CA ALA A 184 13.38 -3.27 19.02
C ALA A 184 14.76 -2.64 19.17
N PHE A 185 14.80 -1.30 19.13
CA PHE A 185 15.98 -0.51 19.40
C PHE A 185 15.68 0.60 20.43
N ASP A 186 16.69 0.96 21.21
CA ASP A 186 16.66 2.17 22.03
C ASP A 186 16.77 3.39 21.10
N GLY A 187 15.71 4.18 21.01
CA GLY A 187 15.65 5.33 20.10
C GLY A 187 16.61 6.47 20.45
N ILE A 188 17.15 6.50 21.68
CA ILE A 188 18.10 7.51 22.14
C ILE A 188 19.53 7.07 21.85
N THR A 189 19.93 5.89 22.34
CA THR A 189 21.30 5.39 22.20
C THR A 189 21.54 4.68 20.88
N GLY A 190 20.49 4.16 20.26
CA GLY A 190 20.56 3.31 19.07
C GLY A 190 20.88 1.85 19.38
N ARG A 191 20.98 1.45 20.65
CA ARG A 191 21.29 0.07 21.03
C ARG A 191 20.14 -0.87 20.65
N TYR A 192 20.47 -2.01 20.09
CA TYR A 192 19.53 -3.11 19.86
C TYR A 192 19.01 -3.66 21.21
N LEU A 193 17.71 -3.90 21.32
CA LEU A 193 17.04 -4.37 22.54
C LEU A 193 16.59 -5.83 22.45
N GLY A 194 16.52 -6.38 21.23
CA GLY A 194 16.12 -7.77 20.98
C GLY A 194 15.05 -7.88 19.89
N SER A 195 14.59 -9.11 19.67
CA SER A 195 13.50 -9.45 18.73
C SER A 195 12.54 -10.46 19.31
N THR A 196 11.36 -10.58 18.67
CA THR A 196 10.35 -11.60 18.98
C THR A 196 9.54 -11.94 17.73
N ASN A 197 8.88 -13.10 17.75
CA ASN A 197 7.84 -13.46 16.79
C ASN A 197 6.47 -13.44 17.47
N LEU A 198 5.56 -12.64 16.98
CA LEU A 198 4.16 -12.59 17.39
C LEU A 198 3.38 -13.62 16.56
N SER A 199 3.40 -14.88 17.00
CA SER A 199 2.89 -16.03 16.22
C SER A 199 1.36 -16.05 16.05
N ALA A 200 0.61 -15.24 16.81
CA ALA A 200 -0.84 -15.11 16.67
C ALA A 200 -1.27 -14.26 15.46
N TYR A 201 -0.36 -13.54 14.83
CA TYR A 201 -0.65 -12.59 13.74
C TYR A 201 0.23 -12.91 12.54
N GLU A 202 -0.31 -12.74 11.34
CA GLU A 202 0.39 -13.08 10.09
C GLU A 202 0.82 -11.83 9.29
N ASN A 203 0.34 -10.64 9.66
CA ASN A 203 0.69 -9.40 8.97
C ASN A 203 0.59 -8.19 9.92
N ILE A 204 1.41 -7.18 9.64
CA ILE A 204 1.37 -5.87 10.30
C ILE A 204 1.58 -4.79 9.25
N ARG A 205 0.80 -3.69 9.31
CA ARG A 205 0.83 -2.69 8.26
C ARG A 205 1.14 -1.29 8.72
N HIS A 206 0.63 -0.87 9.84
CA HIS A 206 0.81 0.51 10.33
C HIS A 206 0.76 0.61 11.84
N TRP A 207 1.42 1.67 12.34
CA TRP A 207 1.41 2.08 13.74
C TRP A 207 0.94 3.52 13.85
N VAL A 208 0.25 3.84 14.93
CA VAL A 208 -0.15 5.21 15.27
C VAL A 208 -0.03 5.47 16.76
N VAL A 209 0.37 6.68 17.13
CA VAL A 209 0.24 7.18 18.50
C VAL A 209 -1.05 7.98 18.58
N ALA A 210 -2.00 7.53 19.40
CA ALA A 210 -3.30 8.14 19.60
C ALA A 210 -3.58 8.28 21.09
N GLY A 211 -3.97 9.46 21.57
CA GLY A 211 -4.15 9.71 22.99
C GLY A 211 -2.90 9.44 23.86
N GLY A 212 -1.70 9.55 23.27
CA GLY A 212 -0.44 9.24 23.96
C GLY A 212 -0.10 7.76 24.09
N VAL A 213 -0.84 6.88 23.43
CA VAL A 213 -0.65 5.42 23.40
C VAL A 213 -0.31 4.95 22.01
N LEU A 214 0.63 4.00 21.87
CA LEU A 214 1.01 3.41 20.59
C LEU A 214 0.10 2.22 20.28
N TYR A 215 -0.47 2.21 19.06
CA TYR A 215 -1.29 1.13 18.51
C TYR A 215 -0.72 0.59 17.22
N ALA A 216 -0.93 -0.71 16.98
CA ALA A 216 -0.57 -1.39 15.73
C ALA A 216 -1.79 -2.08 15.11
N GLY A 217 -1.95 -1.98 13.81
CA GLY A 217 -2.92 -2.75 13.04
C GLY A 217 -2.31 -4.04 12.51
N VAL A 218 -2.93 -5.17 12.80
CA VAL A 218 -2.46 -6.50 12.38
C VAL A 218 -3.55 -7.29 11.66
N GLY A 219 -3.13 -8.33 10.96
CA GLY A 219 -4.00 -9.31 10.34
C GLY A 219 -3.76 -10.70 10.91
N VAL A 220 -4.83 -11.50 10.98
CA VAL A 220 -4.87 -12.85 11.50
C VAL A 220 -5.17 -13.84 10.37
N GLY A 221 -4.74 -15.08 10.51
CA GLY A 221 -4.94 -16.15 9.54
C GLY A 221 -4.03 -16.01 8.32
N ILE A 222 -4.25 -16.83 7.29
CA ILE A 222 -3.35 -16.94 6.12
C ILE A 222 -3.04 -15.57 5.49
N ASN A 223 -1.79 -15.17 5.52
CA ASN A 223 -1.30 -13.85 5.09
C ASN A 223 -2.02 -12.66 5.76
N GLY A 224 -2.60 -12.89 6.93
CA GLY A 224 -3.36 -11.90 7.67
C GLY A 224 -4.73 -11.57 7.06
N GLY A 225 -5.27 -12.41 6.17
CA GLY A 225 -6.46 -12.12 5.38
C GLY A 225 -7.79 -12.61 5.98
N GLU A 226 -7.80 -13.25 7.15
CA GLU A 226 -9.03 -13.82 7.72
C GLU A 226 -9.73 -12.89 8.69
N ALA A 227 -8.97 -12.13 9.49
CA ALA A 227 -9.48 -11.18 10.46
C ALA A 227 -8.45 -10.07 10.75
N GLY A 228 -8.85 -9.06 11.51
CA GLY A 228 -8.00 -7.96 11.93
C GLY A 228 -8.03 -7.73 13.43
N LYS A 229 -6.91 -7.28 13.99
CA LYS A 229 -6.82 -6.84 15.37
C LYS A 229 -6.14 -5.47 15.45
N VAL A 230 -6.44 -4.71 16.50
CA VAL A 230 -5.62 -3.58 16.92
C VAL A 230 -4.93 -3.95 18.22
N LEU A 231 -3.61 -3.81 18.22
CA LEU A 231 -2.78 -4.06 19.38
C LEU A 231 -2.41 -2.73 20.02
N ARG A 232 -2.64 -2.62 21.34
CA ARG A 232 -2.09 -1.57 22.19
C ARG A 232 -0.71 -2.02 22.67
N TRP A 233 0.32 -1.21 22.45
CA TRP A 233 1.62 -1.44 23.03
C TRP A 233 1.64 -0.99 24.48
N THR A 234 2.05 -1.88 25.38
CA THR A 234 2.17 -1.65 26.84
C THR A 234 3.59 -1.90 27.32
N GLY A 235 4.55 -2.02 26.37
CA GLY A 235 5.93 -2.28 26.68
C GLY A 235 6.72 -1.04 27.11
N ASP A 236 8.00 -1.27 27.36
CA ASP A 236 9.01 -0.26 27.66
C ASP A 236 10.37 -0.70 27.09
N ARG A 237 11.47 -0.03 27.48
CA ARG A 237 12.84 -0.39 27.05
C ARG A 237 13.35 -1.73 27.59
N THR A 238 12.75 -2.27 28.64
CA THR A 238 13.13 -3.54 29.27
C THR A 238 12.26 -4.68 28.79
N THR A 239 11.01 -4.40 28.48
CA THR A 239 9.98 -5.34 27.96
C THR A 239 9.32 -4.79 26.69
N PRO A 240 10.07 -4.62 25.58
CA PRO A 240 9.57 -3.88 24.42
C PRO A 240 8.49 -4.61 23.62
N PHE A 241 8.25 -5.89 23.88
CA PHE A 241 7.35 -6.74 23.10
C PHE A 241 6.04 -7.07 23.83
N THR A 242 5.58 -6.19 24.69
CA THR A 242 4.32 -6.38 25.43
C THR A 242 3.19 -5.65 24.73
N PHE A 243 2.15 -6.41 24.36
CA PHE A 243 0.97 -5.95 23.62
C PHE A 243 -0.32 -6.47 24.24
N THR A 244 -1.41 -5.73 24.03
CA THR A 244 -2.76 -6.11 24.44
C THR A 244 -3.73 -5.86 23.28
N GLU A 245 -4.62 -6.81 22.97
CA GLU A 245 -5.65 -6.63 21.95
C GLU A 245 -6.74 -5.68 22.43
N VAL A 246 -7.13 -4.72 21.58
CA VAL A 246 -8.16 -3.70 21.85
C VAL A 246 -9.17 -3.55 20.70
N ALA A 247 -9.08 -4.39 19.69
CA ALA A 247 -10.07 -4.53 18.61
C ALA A 247 -10.12 -5.96 18.11
N ASP A 248 -11.33 -6.40 17.78
CA ASP A 248 -11.62 -7.63 17.05
C ASP A 248 -12.45 -7.27 15.82
N LEU A 249 -11.82 -7.32 14.64
CA LEU A 249 -12.40 -6.85 13.38
C LEU A 249 -12.51 -8.01 12.39
N PRO A 250 -13.54 -8.04 11.55
CA PRO A 250 -13.74 -9.13 10.59
C PRO A 250 -12.69 -9.16 9.48
N THR A 251 -11.97 -8.04 9.25
CA THR A 251 -11.02 -7.89 8.15
C THR A 251 -9.72 -7.23 8.61
N GLN A 252 -8.61 -7.53 7.92
CA GLN A 252 -7.26 -7.06 8.23
C GLN A 252 -7.16 -5.53 8.31
N VAL A 253 -6.55 -5.02 9.37
CA VAL A 253 -6.27 -3.58 9.51
C VAL A 253 -5.18 -3.14 8.53
N ALA A 254 -5.45 -2.07 7.78
CA ALA A 254 -4.56 -1.49 6.77
C ALA A 254 -3.85 -0.23 7.24
N ASP A 255 -4.60 0.75 7.75
CA ASP A 255 -4.08 2.00 8.28
C ASP A 255 -4.88 2.45 9.51
N LEU A 256 -4.30 3.34 10.32
CA LEU A 256 -4.90 3.84 11.54
C LEU A 256 -4.65 5.35 11.69
N THR A 257 -5.63 6.06 12.23
CA THR A 257 -5.47 7.47 12.61
C THR A 257 -6.34 7.84 13.80
N GLU A 258 -5.90 8.84 14.58
CA GLU A 258 -6.76 9.47 15.58
C GLU A 258 -7.62 10.56 14.91
N HIS A 259 -8.92 10.53 15.20
CA HIS A 259 -9.85 11.58 14.79
C HIS A 259 -10.90 11.81 15.88
N GLN A 260 -11.03 13.05 16.35
CA GLN A 260 -12.02 13.48 17.35
C GLN A 260 -12.07 12.59 18.59
N GLY A 261 -10.87 12.26 19.16
CA GLY A 261 -10.75 11.45 20.38
C GLY A 261 -11.15 9.98 20.20
N ARG A 262 -11.10 9.46 18.99
CA ARG A 262 -11.32 8.05 18.64
C ARG A 262 -10.22 7.57 17.70
N LEU A 263 -9.97 6.27 17.72
CA LEU A 263 -9.15 5.61 16.73
C LEU A 263 -10.04 5.16 15.57
N TYR A 264 -9.64 5.50 14.36
CA TYR A 264 -10.25 5.00 13.13
C TYR A 264 -9.26 4.09 12.42
N VAL A 265 -9.78 3.04 11.83
CA VAL A 265 -8.98 2.11 11.02
C VAL A 265 -9.61 1.91 9.66
N SER A 266 -8.77 1.82 8.63
CA SER A 266 -9.14 1.29 7.33
C SER A 266 -8.78 -0.19 7.26
N THR A 267 -9.52 -0.98 6.47
CA THR A 267 -9.28 -2.42 6.37
C THR A 267 -9.05 -2.87 4.92
N TRP A 268 -8.50 -4.06 4.78
CA TRP A 268 -8.48 -4.82 3.53
C TRP A 268 -9.63 -5.82 3.56
N PRO A 269 -10.13 -6.26 2.39
CA PRO A 269 -11.20 -7.25 2.35
C PRO A 269 -10.71 -8.56 2.94
N LYS A 270 -11.63 -9.37 3.41
CA LYS A 270 -11.32 -10.74 3.79
C LYS A 270 -10.75 -11.46 2.57
N ALA A 271 -9.62 -12.11 2.75
CA ALA A 271 -9.08 -12.93 1.69
C ALA A 271 -10.12 -13.97 1.32
N VAL A 272 -10.51 -13.99 0.05
CA VAL A 272 -11.28 -15.12 -0.46
C VAL A 272 -10.40 -16.33 -0.25
N VAL A 273 -10.80 -17.23 0.66
CA VAL A 273 -10.05 -18.46 0.96
C VAL A 273 -9.94 -19.24 -0.32
N GLU A 274 -8.77 -19.20 -0.89
CA GLU A 274 -8.47 -19.87 -2.13
C GLU A 274 -8.25 -21.37 -1.90
N GLY A 275 -9.27 -22.16 -2.13
CA GLY A 275 -9.09 -23.54 -2.58
C GLY A 275 -8.79 -23.64 -4.08
N SER A 276 -8.85 -22.54 -4.82
CA SER A 276 -8.58 -22.49 -6.25
C SER A 276 -7.78 -21.25 -6.62
N VAL A 277 -6.47 -21.43 -6.76
CA VAL A 277 -5.67 -20.54 -7.61
C VAL A 277 -6.24 -20.74 -9.02
N ALA A 278 -7.12 -19.85 -9.46
CA ALA A 278 -7.51 -19.84 -10.86
C ALA A 278 -6.21 -19.67 -11.67
N PRO A 279 -5.98 -20.49 -12.72
CA PRO A 279 -4.82 -20.30 -13.58
C PRO A 279 -4.84 -18.87 -14.15
N SER A 280 -3.67 -18.34 -14.49
CA SER A 280 -3.51 -16.98 -15.05
C SER A 280 -4.66 -16.66 -16.02
N PRO A 281 -5.34 -15.53 -15.93
CA PRO A 281 -6.38 -15.15 -16.88
C PRO A 281 -5.91 -15.26 -18.34
N VAL A 282 -4.61 -15.11 -18.57
CA VAL A 282 -3.99 -15.24 -19.90
C VAL A 282 -3.83 -16.69 -20.34
N SER A 283 -3.73 -17.66 -19.42
CA SER A 283 -3.52 -19.08 -19.74
C SER A 283 -4.79 -19.94 -19.72
N THR A 284 -5.91 -19.46 -19.18
CA THR A 284 -7.16 -20.23 -19.05
C THR A 284 -8.02 -20.30 -20.31
N VAL A 285 -7.70 -19.53 -21.33
CA VAL A 285 -8.47 -19.57 -22.61
C VAL A 285 -8.19 -20.83 -23.43
N ALA A 286 -7.26 -21.68 -23.02
CA ALA A 286 -6.97 -22.96 -23.67
C ALA A 286 -7.88 -24.12 -23.20
N ALA A 287 -8.75 -23.94 -22.22
CA ALA A 287 -9.76 -24.93 -21.86
C ALA A 287 -10.95 -24.86 -22.82
N ALA A 288 -11.30 -25.98 -23.42
CA ALA A 288 -12.41 -26.13 -24.36
C ALA A 288 -13.72 -25.50 -23.84
N PRO A 289 -14.64 -25.06 -24.74
CA PRO A 289 -15.94 -24.57 -24.35
C PRO A 289 -16.67 -25.65 -23.56
N GLY A 290 -16.69 -25.48 -22.24
CA GLY A 290 -17.50 -26.31 -21.37
C GLY A 290 -18.98 -26.08 -21.68
N ASP A 291 -19.75 -27.14 -21.68
CA ASP A 291 -21.20 -27.12 -21.81
C ASP A 291 -21.78 -26.06 -20.86
N GLY A 292 -22.75 -25.28 -21.37
CA GLY A 292 -23.37 -24.14 -20.73
C GLY A 292 -23.92 -24.44 -19.33
N GLY A 293 -23.03 -24.49 -18.34
CA GLY A 293 -23.39 -24.52 -16.94
C GLY A 293 -24.13 -23.21 -16.56
N THR A 294 -25.18 -23.35 -15.78
CA THR A 294 -25.91 -22.22 -15.19
C THR A 294 -24.88 -21.29 -14.51
N PRO A 295 -24.91 -19.96 -14.75
CA PRO A 295 -24.03 -19.03 -14.04
C PRO A 295 -24.18 -19.26 -12.54
N LEU A 296 -23.07 -19.48 -11.85
CA LEU A 296 -23.06 -19.53 -10.40
C LEU A 296 -23.55 -18.18 -9.88
N ALA A 297 -24.57 -18.19 -9.03
CA ALA A 297 -24.93 -16.99 -8.31
C ALA A 297 -23.69 -16.56 -7.50
N PRO A 298 -23.36 -15.24 -7.46
CA PRO A 298 -22.28 -14.79 -6.58
C PRO A 298 -22.55 -15.30 -5.17
N PRO A 299 -21.53 -15.77 -4.45
CA PRO A 299 -21.72 -16.21 -3.07
C PRO A 299 -22.38 -15.09 -2.25
N ALA A 300 -23.26 -15.46 -1.33
CA ALA A 300 -23.90 -14.51 -0.43
C ALA A 300 -22.80 -13.63 0.21
N GLU A 301 -22.97 -12.32 0.11
CA GLU A 301 -21.99 -11.35 0.58
C GLU A 301 -22.30 -10.97 2.02
N ASP A 302 -21.29 -11.08 2.90
CA ASP A 302 -21.30 -10.39 4.18
C ASP A 302 -20.58 -9.06 4.01
N VAL A 303 -21.27 -7.95 4.23
CA VAL A 303 -20.67 -6.60 4.14
C VAL A 303 -19.50 -6.41 5.12
N ASN A 304 -19.44 -7.22 6.19
CA ASN A 304 -18.33 -7.22 7.11
C ASN A 304 -17.05 -7.81 6.50
N ASP A 305 -17.15 -8.62 5.45
CA ASP A 305 -16.00 -9.18 4.74
C ASP A 305 -15.37 -8.19 3.75
N LEU A 306 -16.02 -7.03 3.52
CA LEU A 306 -15.53 -5.99 2.63
C LEU A 306 -14.54 -5.04 3.31
N ALA A 307 -13.69 -4.42 2.50
CA ALA A 307 -12.87 -3.31 2.95
C ALA A 307 -13.74 -2.18 3.51
N SER A 308 -13.40 -1.71 4.70
CA SER A 308 -14.28 -0.85 5.51
C SER A 308 -13.50 0.15 6.36
N ILE A 309 -14.18 1.20 6.79
CA ILE A 309 -13.71 2.09 7.85
C ILE A 309 -14.42 1.72 9.15
N TRP A 310 -13.64 1.48 10.20
CA TRP A 310 -14.13 1.19 11.54
C TRP A 310 -13.73 2.27 12.52
N ARG A 311 -14.60 2.53 13.50
CA ARG A 311 -14.45 3.54 14.54
C ARG A 311 -14.43 2.87 15.92
N SER A 312 -13.45 3.22 16.75
CA SER A 312 -13.37 2.77 18.14
C SER A 312 -14.40 3.46 19.05
N PRO A 313 -14.60 2.97 20.29
CA PRO A 313 -15.05 3.80 21.40
C PRO A 313 -14.19 5.06 21.58
N LEU A 314 -14.62 5.99 22.44
CA LEU A 314 -13.80 7.16 22.78
C LEU A 314 -12.52 6.71 23.50
N LEU A 315 -11.41 7.34 23.16
CA LEU A 315 -10.15 7.17 23.89
C LEU A 315 -10.33 7.74 25.30
N ALA A 316 -10.22 6.90 26.31
CA ALA A 316 -10.51 7.29 27.67
C ALA A 316 -9.54 8.36 28.21
N VAL A 317 -10.09 9.33 28.95
CA VAL A 317 -9.33 10.33 29.70
C VAL A 317 -9.08 9.79 31.11
N GLY A 318 -7.82 9.74 31.56
CA GLY A 318 -7.48 9.25 32.92
C GLY A 318 -6.78 7.88 32.94
N THR A 319 -7.34 6.85 32.28
CA THR A 319 -6.57 5.67 31.83
C THR A 319 -6.43 5.82 30.33
N PRO A 320 -5.32 6.34 29.81
CA PRO A 320 -5.26 6.75 28.42
C PRO A 320 -5.42 5.58 27.47
N GLY A 321 -6.25 5.79 26.43
CA GLY A 321 -6.41 4.87 25.33
C GLY A 321 -7.49 3.79 25.50
N LEU A 322 -7.48 2.85 24.57
CA LEU A 322 -8.41 1.69 24.54
C LEU A 322 -7.90 0.57 25.45
N ASN A 323 -8.83 -0.23 25.96
CA ASN A 323 -8.59 -1.37 26.83
C ASN A 323 -9.16 -2.66 26.21
N PRO A 324 -8.85 -3.85 26.74
CA PRO A 324 -9.38 -5.13 26.21
C PRO A 324 -10.90 -5.18 26.12
N GLU A 325 -11.59 -4.52 27.03
CA GLU A 325 -13.06 -4.47 27.09
C GLU A 325 -13.67 -3.71 25.89
N ASP A 326 -12.87 -2.91 25.22
CA ASP A 326 -13.27 -2.15 24.03
C ASP A 326 -13.23 -3.00 22.75
N ALA A 327 -12.63 -4.19 22.78
CA ALA A 327 -12.35 -4.99 21.60
C ALA A 327 -13.58 -5.33 20.75
N GLY A 328 -14.71 -5.59 21.37
CA GLY A 328 -15.99 -5.89 20.73
C GLY A 328 -16.88 -4.66 20.45
N ASN A 329 -16.43 -3.45 20.77
CA ASN A 329 -17.26 -2.23 20.74
C ASN A 329 -16.93 -1.29 19.57
N TRP A 330 -16.29 -1.80 18.52
CA TRP A 330 -16.00 -1.04 17.30
C TRP A 330 -17.23 -0.99 16.39
N THR A 331 -17.35 0.09 15.64
CA THR A 331 -18.49 0.32 14.74
C THR A 331 -17.98 0.54 13.33
N GLN A 332 -18.52 -0.22 12.36
CA GLN A 332 -18.32 0.06 10.94
C GLN A 332 -19.05 1.35 10.57
N VAL A 333 -18.39 2.26 9.87
CA VAL A 333 -18.94 3.56 9.47
C VAL A 333 -18.90 3.79 7.97
N TRP A 334 -18.28 2.91 7.20
CA TRP A 334 -18.27 2.89 5.75
C TRP A 334 -17.75 1.54 5.25
N SER A 335 -18.22 1.12 4.09
CA SER A 335 -17.73 -0.07 3.39
C SER A 335 -17.65 0.15 1.87
N ALA A 336 -16.89 -0.69 1.18
CA ALA A 336 -16.75 -0.63 -0.29
C ALA A 336 -18.11 -0.83 -1.02
N ALA A 337 -19.11 -1.43 -0.38
CA ALA A 337 -20.46 -1.58 -0.93
C ALA A 337 -21.19 -0.24 -1.14
N GLU A 338 -20.76 0.82 -0.46
CA GLU A 338 -21.36 2.15 -0.59
C GLU A 338 -20.87 2.92 -1.83
N TYR A 339 -19.91 2.35 -2.56
CA TYR A 339 -19.34 3.00 -3.74
C TYR A 339 -19.28 2.07 -4.97
N GLU A 340 -18.82 0.82 -4.83
CA GLU A 340 -18.65 -0.11 -5.96
C GLU A 340 -19.95 -0.86 -6.26
N PRO A 341 -20.58 -0.64 -7.44
CA PRO A 341 -21.84 -1.29 -7.79
C PRO A 341 -21.69 -2.78 -8.13
N ASP A 342 -20.51 -3.22 -8.64
CA ASP A 342 -20.32 -4.63 -9.03
C ASP A 342 -20.04 -5.49 -7.77
N PRO A 343 -20.89 -6.51 -7.50
CA PRO A 343 -20.79 -7.31 -6.27
C PRO A 343 -19.54 -8.19 -6.20
N VAL A 344 -18.89 -8.48 -7.32
CA VAL A 344 -17.65 -9.26 -7.34
C VAL A 344 -16.45 -8.34 -7.22
N VAL A 345 -16.44 -7.24 -7.98
CA VAL A 345 -15.33 -6.27 -7.97
C VAL A 345 -15.15 -5.64 -6.59
N ARG A 346 -16.24 -5.27 -5.88
CA ARG A 346 -16.14 -4.66 -4.53
C ARG A 346 -15.43 -5.55 -3.50
N ARG A 347 -15.44 -6.86 -3.68
CA ARG A 347 -14.71 -7.81 -2.82
C ARG A 347 -13.19 -7.78 -3.01
N ALA A 348 -12.71 -7.14 -4.07
CA ALA A 348 -11.29 -6.92 -4.34
C ALA A 348 -10.80 -5.51 -3.94
N TYR A 349 -11.71 -4.64 -3.49
CA TYR A 349 -11.32 -3.33 -2.95
C TYR A 349 -10.51 -3.51 -1.68
N ALA A 350 -9.44 -2.73 -1.56
CA ALA A 350 -8.73 -2.53 -0.31
C ALA A 350 -8.75 -1.05 0.05
N LEU A 351 -8.48 -0.69 1.29
CA LEU A 351 -8.29 0.70 1.68
C LEU A 351 -6.81 0.99 1.96
N GLY A 352 -6.42 2.21 1.65
CA GLY A 352 -5.08 2.74 1.82
C GLY A 352 -4.99 3.75 2.95
N GLY A 353 -4.40 4.91 2.63
CA GLY A 353 -4.15 5.99 3.56
C GLY A 353 -5.41 6.50 4.26
N LEU A 354 -5.24 6.87 5.52
CA LEU A 354 -6.26 7.39 6.42
C LEU A 354 -5.69 8.60 7.17
N ALA A 355 -6.40 9.73 7.20
CA ALA A 355 -5.92 10.93 7.89
C ALA A 355 -7.06 11.80 8.43
N SER A 356 -6.79 12.47 9.57
CA SER A 356 -7.65 13.50 10.14
C SER A 356 -7.17 14.88 9.67
N PHE A 357 -7.99 15.61 8.94
CA PHE A 357 -7.64 16.92 8.41
C PHE A 357 -8.82 17.89 8.44
N GLY A 358 -8.63 19.08 8.99
CA GLY A 358 -9.65 20.13 9.06
C GLY A 358 -10.95 19.71 9.75
N GLY A 359 -10.87 18.86 10.77
CA GLY A 359 -12.02 18.33 11.49
C GLY A 359 -12.80 17.24 10.77
N GLN A 360 -12.27 16.70 9.68
CA GLN A 360 -12.86 15.65 8.86
C GLN A 360 -11.89 14.47 8.73
N LEU A 361 -12.43 13.27 8.55
CA LEU A 361 -11.65 12.07 8.24
C LEU A 361 -11.55 11.90 6.73
N TYR A 362 -10.35 11.61 6.23
CA TYR A 362 -10.08 11.33 4.81
C TYR A 362 -9.59 9.91 4.65
N TRP A 363 -10.03 9.21 3.61
CA TRP A 363 -9.54 7.87 3.25
C TRP A 363 -9.53 7.67 1.74
N GLY A 364 -8.74 6.69 1.30
CA GLY A 364 -8.63 6.34 -0.11
C GLY A 364 -8.71 4.84 -0.35
N THR A 365 -9.14 4.46 -1.55
CA THR A 365 -9.15 3.05 -1.98
C THR A 365 -7.82 2.62 -2.57
N MET A 366 -7.65 1.30 -2.66
CA MET A 366 -6.53 0.62 -3.30
C MET A 366 -7.03 -0.56 -4.13
N HIS A 367 -6.48 -0.73 -5.32
CA HIS A 367 -6.87 -1.80 -6.24
C HIS A 367 -5.65 -2.59 -6.67
N VAL A 368 -5.43 -3.76 -6.06
CA VAL A 368 -4.34 -4.65 -6.47
C VAL A 368 -4.59 -5.08 -7.92
N PRO A 369 -3.64 -4.84 -8.83
CA PRO A 369 -3.81 -5.18 -10.24
C PRO A 369 -4.25 -6.62 -10.44
N LEU A 370 -5.16 -6.85 -11.38
CA LEU A 370 -5.72 -8.16 -11.76
C LEU A 370 -6.44 -8.95 -10.65
N GLN A 371 -6.45 -8.50 -9.40
CA GLN A 371 -7.13 -9.22 -8.32
C GLN A 371 -8.64 -9.29 -8.56
N ALA A 372 -9.26 -8.17 -8.93
CA ALA A 372 -10.68 -8.14 -9.27
C ALA A 372 -10.97 -8.99 -10.51
N THR A 373 -10.09 -8.96 -11.52
CA THR A 373 -10.19 -9.80 -12.72
C THR A 373 -10.15 -11.28 -12.35
N ALA A 374 -9.16 -11.71 -11.57
CA ALA A 374 -9.03 -13.11 -11.16
C ALA A 374 -10.25 -13.59 -10.36
N LEU A 375 -10.75 -12.76 -9.45
CA LEU A 375 -11.95 -13.05 -8.67
C LEU A 375 -13.18 -13.14 -9.60
N HIS A 376 -13.34 -12.19 -10.52
CA HIS A 376 -14.47 -12.19 -11.46
C HIS A 376 -14.45 -13.41 -12.38
N VAL A 377 -13.29 -13.78 -12.94
CA VAL A 377 -13.11 -14.99 -13.76
C VAL A 377 -13.44 -16.26 -12.96
N SER A 378 -13.16 -16.31 -11.66
CA SER A 378 -13.52 -17.47 -10.82
C SER A 378 -15.03 -17.60 -10.60
N VAL A 379 -15.77 -16.48 -10.55
CA VAL A 379 -17.23 -16.45 -10.37
C VAL A 379 -17.95 -16.61 -11.71
N TYR A 380 -17.47 -15.92 -12.73
CA TYR A 380 -18.03 -15.87 -14.08
C TYR A 380 -16.97 -16.22 -15.13
N PRO A 381 -16.67 -17.52 -15.35
CA PRO A 381 -15.66 -17.94 -16.33
C PRO A 381 -15.96 -17.41 -17.72
N PRO A 382 -15.01 -16.74 -18.39
CA PRO A 382 -15.23 -16.21 -19.74
C PRO A 382 -15.37 -17.34 -20.77
N ARG A 383 -16.34 -17.21 -21.67
CA ARG A 383 -16.62 -18.18 -22.74
C ARG A 383 -15.86 -17.88 -24.05
N SER A 384 -15.14 -16.77 -24.09
CA SER A 384 -14.34 -16.36 -25.24
C SER A 384 -13.21 -15.40 -24.82
N GLN A 385 -12.20 -15.26 -25.68
CA GLN A 385 -11.13 -14.29 -25.50
C GLN A 385 -11.67 -12.85 -25.40
N ALA A 386 -12.71 -12.52 -26.18
CA ALA A 386 -13.33 -11.20 -26.14
C ALA A 386 -13.99 -10.92 -24.77
N GLN A 387 -14.65 -11.93 -24.17
CA GLN A 387 -15.19 -11.79 -22.81
C GLN A 387 -14.08 -11.64 -21.77
N LEU A 388 -13.00 -12.42 -21.86
CA LEU A 388 -11.86 -12.26 -20.96
C LEU A 388 -11.28 -10.84 -21.05
N GLN A 389 -11.07 -10.35 -22.26
CA GLN A 389 -10.56 -8.99 -22.47
C GLN A 389 -11.52 -7.93 -21.92
N ALA A 390 -12.84 -8.09 -22.15
CA ALA A 390 -13.84 -7.21 -21.55
C ALA A 390 -13.82 -7.27 -20.02
N THR A 391 -13.66 -8.46 -19.42
CA THR A 391 -13.52 -8.60 -17.97
C THR A 391 -12.28 -7.89 -17.45
N VAL A 392 -11.13 -8.10 -18.06
CA VAL A 392 -9.89 -7.40 -17.71
C VAL A 392 -10.09 -5.88 -17.71
N GLN A 393 -10.68 -5.33 -18.79
CA GLN A 393 -10.89 -3.89 -18.94
C GLN A 393 -11.90 -3.32 -17.93
N ASN A 394 -12.99 -4.05 -17.67
CA ASN A 394 -14.10 -3.56 -16.86
C ASN A 394 -13.95 -3.84 -15.35
N THR A 395 -12.96 -4.62 -14.92
CA THR A 395 -12.64 -4.84 -13.51
C THR A 395 -11.53 -3.92 -12.99
N GLN A 396 -10.84 -3.18 -13.86
CA GLN A 396 -9.80 -2.22 -13.47
C GLN A 396 -10.44 -1.00 -12.80
N ARG A 397 -9.80 -0.50 -11.74
CA ARG A 397 -10.21 0.71 -11.01
C ARG A 397 -8.98 1.54 -10.66
N ALA A 398 -9.04 2.85 -10.90
CA ALA A 398 -8.17 3.81 -10.21
C ALA A 398 -8.74 4.11 -8.82
N PHE A 399 -7.93 4.58 -7.89
CA PHE A 399 -8.40 4.84 -6.54
C PHE A 399 -9.43 5.98 -6.47
N ALA A 400 -10.32 5.89 -5.48
CA ALA A 400 -11.19 6.98 -5.07
C ALA A 400 -10.73 7.58 -3.74
N VAL A 401 -11.04 8.87 -3.52
CA VAL A 401 -10.78 9.59 -2.26
C VAL A 401 -12.09 10.07 -1.68
N PHE A 402 -12.28 9.78 -0.41
CA PHE A 402 -13.47 10.15 0.36
C PHE A 402 -13.11 11.06 1.53
N ARG A 403 -14.13 11.75 2.02
CA ARG A 403 -14.06 12.53 3.24
C ARG A 403 -15.35 12.36 4.04
N GLY A 404 -15.20 12.17 5.36
CA GLY A 404 -16.33 11.96 6.27
C GLY A 404 -16.35 12.95 7.43
N GLN A 405 -17.55 13.31 7.85
CA GLN A 405 -17.81 14.12 9.02
C GLN A 405 -18.88 13.47 9.89
N ASN A 406 -18.72 13.52 11.22
CA ASN A 406 -19.65 12.92 12.20
C ASN A 406 -19.92 11.42 11.96
N LEU A 407 -18.93 10.68 11.49
CA LEU A 407 -19.04 9.28 11.11
C LEU A 407 -19.64 8.42 12.23
N GLY A 408 -20.71 7.66 11.90
CA GLY A 408 -21.49 6.86 12.82
C GLY A 408 -22.33 7.68 13.83
N GLY A 409 -22.59 8.94 13.51
CA GLY A 409 -23.44 9.85 14.30
C GLY A 409 -24.72 10.25 13.58
N SER A 410 -25.60 11.00 14.26
CA SER A 410 -26.92 11.43 13.73
C SER A 410 -26.84 12.40 12.54
N HIS A 411 -25.71 13.01 12.28
CA HIS A 411 -25.49 13.97 11.18
C HIS A 411 -24.27 13.55 10.37
N GLU A 412 -24.17 12.25 10.11
CA GLU A 412 -23.12 11.70 9.27
C GLU A 412 -23.21 12.28 7.86
N ARG A 413 -22.06 12.65 7.33
CA ARG A 413 -21.91 13.07 5.94
C ARG A 413 -20.65 12.49 5.35
N ILE A 414 -20.78 11.78 4.23
CA ILE A 414 -19.68 11.25 3.44
C ILE A 414 -19.73 11.87 2.05
N GLU A 415 -18.59 12.32 1.56
CA GLU A 415 -18.44 12.89 0.23
C GLU A 415 -17.33 12.16 -0.52
N THR A 416 -17.58 11.82 -1.77
CA THR A 416 -16.55 11.36 -2.71
C THR A 416 -15.88 12.60 -3.30
N LEU A 417 -14.60 12.79 -3.01
CA LEU A 417 -13.83 13.95 -3.50
C LEU A 417 -13.31 13.71 -4.91
N TYR A 418 -12.73 12.56 -5.14
CA TYR A 418 -12.27 12.03 -6.42
C TYR A 418 -12.78 10.62 -6.60
N GLY A 419 -13.36 10.33 -7.75
CA GLY A 419 -14.01 9.04 -8.02
C GLY A 419 -14.87 9.11 -9.27
N GLU A 420 -15.76 8.14 -9.42
CA GLU A 420 -16.64 8.04 -10.59
C GLU A 420 -18.12 8.09 -10.16
N SER A 421 -18.98 8.70 -10.97
CA SER A 421 -20.44 8.65 -10.76
C SER A 421 -21.06 7.36 -11.33
N THR A 422 -20.35 6.69 -12.23
CA THR A 422 -20.74 5.40 -12.81
C THR A 422 -19.50 4.52 -12.96
N LEU A 423 -19.65 3.23 -12.66
CA LEU A 423 -18.62 2.21 -12.87
C LEU A 423 -19.21 1.04 -13.66
N PRO A 424 -18.38 0.29 -14.43
CA PRO A 424 -18.85 -0.94 -15.06
C PRO A 424 -19.30 -1.96 -14.01
N ALA A 425 -20.48 -2.55 -14.22
CA ALA A 425 -20.96 -3.70 -13.44
C ALA A 425 -21.41 -4.81 -14.40
N PHE A 426 -21.22 -6.05 -13.98
CA PHE A 426 -21.55 -7.22 -14.79
C PHE A 426 -22.96 -7.72 -14.46
N ASP A 427 -23.82 -7.78 -15.49
CA ASP A 427 -25.12 -8.45 -15.41
C ASP A 427 -25.00 -9.87 -15.97
N PRO A 428 -24.98 -10.91 -15.12
CA PRO A 428 -24.86 -12.30 -15.57
C PRO A 428 -26.07 -12.81 -16.32
N THR A 429 -27.22 -12.12 -16.25
CA THR A 429 -28.48 -12.52 -16.90
C THR A 429 -28.61 -11.95 -18.32
N ALA A 430 -27.84 -10.91 -18.64
CA ALA A 430 -27.85 -10.28 -19.95
C ALA A 430 -27.48 -11.27 -21.08
N ASN A 431 -27.88 -10.96 -22.31
CA ASN A 431 -27.56 -11.75 -23.51
C ASN A 431 -27.91 -13.25 -23.37
N ASN A 432 -29.09 -13.54 -22.83
CA ASN A 432 -29.57 -14.93 -22.61
C ASN A 432 -28.65 -15.75 -21.68
N GLY A 433 -28.12 -15.11 -20.62
CA GLY A 433 -27.27 -15.76 -19.64
C GLY A 433 -25.78 -15.87 -20.04
N VAL A 434 -25.38 -15.19 -21.09
CA VAL A 434 -23.96 -15.02 -21.46
C VAL A 434 -23.29 -13.98 -20.56
N GLY A 435 -24.08 -13.02 -20.10
CA GLY A 435 -23.64 -11.88 -19.33
C GLY A 435 -23.17 -10.70 -20.19
N ALA A 436 -23.21 -9.51 -19.61
CA ALA A 436 -22.67 -8.30 -20.23
C ALA A 436 -22.24 -7.26 -19.18
N TRP A 437 -21.25 -6.46 -19.51
CA TRP A 437 -20.85 -5.28 -18.75
C TRP A 437 -21.70 -4.08 -19.18
N ALA A 438 -22.17 -3.31 -18.20
CA ALA A 438 -22.89 -2.06 -18.41
C ALA A 438 -22.50 -1.01 -17.37
N PRO A 439 -22.57 0.29 -17.70
CA PRO A 439 -22.40 1.35 -16.70
C PRO A 439 -23.49 1.26 -15.62
N ALA A 440 -23.09 1.25 -14.36
CA ALA A 440 -23.97 1.29 -13.20
C ALA A 440 -23.64 2.50 -12.31
N SER A 441 -24.68 3.10 -11.71
CA SER A 441 -24.49 4.24 -10.81
C SER A 441 -23.78 3.82 -9.54
N THR A 442 -22.79 4.60 -9.11
CA THR A 442 -22.15 4.48 -7.79
C THR A 442 -22.97 5.13 -6.67
N GLY A 443 -24.05 5.83 -7.02
CA GLY A 443 -24.85 6.60 -6.05
C GLY A 443 -24.24 7.92 -5.62
N VAL A 444 -23.04 8.28 -6.12
CA VAL A 444 -22.33 9.52 -5.74
C VAL A 444 -21.98 10.37 -6.94
N THR A 445 -21.73 11.66 -6.68
CA THR A 445 -21.14 12.59 -7.65
C THR A 445 -19.85 13.12 -7.05
N PRO A 446 -18.69 12.86 -7.66
CA PRO A 446 -17.40 13.36 -7.18
C PRO A 446 -17.36 14.88 -7.15
N VAL A 447 -16.78 15.44 -6.07
CA VAL A 447 -16.79 16.91 -5.83
C VAL A 447 -15.74 17.61 -6.69
N TYR A 448 -14.58 16.99 -6.90
CA TYR A 448 -13.42 17.65 -7.52
C TYR A 448 -12.93 17.02 -8.82
N GLY A 449 -13.16 15.74 -9.05
CA GLY A 449 -12.69 15.10 -10.28
C GLY A 449 -12.78 13.58 -10.29
N GLY A 450 -12.27 12.99 -11.36
CA GLY A 450 -12.23 11.54 -11.57
C GLY A 450 -11.29 10.81 -10.63
N SER A 451 -11.44 9.49 -10.57
CA SER A 451 -10.58 8.58 -9.80
C SER A 451 -9.10 8.71 -10.21
N GLY A 452 -8.19 8.32 -9.30
CA GLY A 452 -6.74 8.40 -9.52
C GLY A 452 -6.19 9.82 -9.72
N PHE A 453 -6.94 10.87 -9.31
CA PHE A 453 -6.67 12.27 -9.67
C PHE A 453 -6.69 12.51 -11.20
N GLY A 454 -7.44 11.69 -11.95
CA GLY A 454 -7.53 11.72 -13.42
C GLY A 454 -6.52 10.83 -14.13
N ASP A 455 -5.69 10.10 -13.41
CA ASP A 455 -4.78 9.08 -13.97
C ASP A 455 -5.31 7.67 -13.68
N PRO A 456 -5.66 6.88 -14.73
CA PRO A 456 -6.19 5.54 -14.58
C PRO A 456 -5.16 4.51 -14.06
N PHE A 457 -3.88 4.83 -14.07
CA PHE A 457 -2.81 3.98 -13.54
C PHE A 457 -2.51 4.23 -12.07
N ASN A 458 -3.02 5.31 -11.49
CA ASN A 458 -3.00 5.56 -10.07
C ASN A 458 -3.98 4.64 -9.34
N LEU A 459 -3.52 3.42 -8.99
CA LEU A 459 -4.39 2.39 -8.40
C LEU A 459 -4.49 2.48 -6.89
N TYR A 460 -3.54 3.11 -6.19
CA TYR A 460 -3.54 3.23 -4.73
C TYR A 460 -3.47 4.68 -4.28
N ALA A 461 -4.41 5.12 -3.44
CA ALA A 461 -4.18 6.21 -2.50
C ALA A 461 -3.44 5.61 -1.30
N TRP A 462 -2.11 5.41 -1.41
CA TRP A 462 -1.39 4.48 -0.55
C TRP A 462 -1.13 4.98 0.84
N LYS A 463 -0.73 6.24 0.96
CA LYS A 463 -0.47 6.89 2.24
C LYS A 463 -1.04 8.29 2.29
N MET A 464 -1.46 8.68 3.49
CA MET A 464 -1.90 10.04 3.80
C MET A 464 -1.16 10.57 5.02
N ALA A 465 -0.80 11.86 5.00
CA ALA A 465 -0.15 12.52 6.13
C ALA A 465 -0.52 14.00 6.17
N VAL A 466 -0.62 14.57 7.37
CA VAL A 466 -0.90 16.01 7.55
C VAL A 466 0.37 16.71 8.05
N ALA A 467 0.96 17.55 7.20
CA ALA A 467 2.17 18.30 7.52
C ALA A 467 1.96 19.79 7.23
N GLY A 468 2.37 20.66 8.15
CA GLY A 468 2.28 22.11 7.99
C GLY A 468 0.87 22.61 7.66
N GLY A 469 -0.17 21.97 8.18
CA GLY A 469 -1.58 22.33 7.95
C GLY A 469 -2.13 21.94 6.57
N ARG A 470 -1.50 20.98 5.88
CA ARG A 470 -1.93 20.40 4.60
C ARG A 470 -2.06 18.89 4.70
N LEU A 471 -3.04 18.32 4.00
CA LEU A 471 -3.15 16.89 3.81
C LEU A 471 -2.42 16.49 2.52
N TYR A 472 -1.44 15.61 2.64
CA TYR A 472 -0.73 15.00 1.52
C TYR A 472 -1.27 13.59 1.27
N ILE A 473 -1.43 13.24 -0.01
CA ILE A 473 -1.80 11.91 -0.48
C ILE A 473 -0.71 11.42 -1.43
N GLY A 474 -0.07 10.32 -1.07
CA GLY A 474 0.90 9.62 -1.90
C GLY A 474 0.27 8.43 -2.60
N THR A 475 0.55 8.28 -3.88
CA THR A 475 -0.05 7.24 -4.73
C THR A 475 0.88 6.04 -4.95
N MET A 476 0.35 5.00 -5.55
CA MET A 476 1.11 4.01 -6.28
C MET A 476 0.60 3.96 -7.71
N ASP A 477 1.50 4.25 -8.64
CA ASP A 477 1.28 4.25 -10.08
C ASP A 477 1.78 2.94 -10.70
N PHE A 478 1.01 2.39 -11.62
CA PHE A 478 1.33 1.15 -12.32
C PHE A 478 1.60 1.35 -13.82
N ALA A 479 1.67 2.59 -14.31
CA ALA A 479 1.86 2.88 -15.73
C ALA A 479 3.11 2.22 -16.29
N TYR A 480 4.23 2.33 -15.57
CA TYR A 480 5.52 1.78 -16.01
C TYR A 480 5.45 0.26 -16.19
N ILE A 481 4.98 -0.48 -15.18
CA ILE A 481 4.84 -1.95 -15.23
C ILE A 481 3.83 -2.37 -16.29
N SER A 482 2.76 -1.60 -16.49
CA SER A 482 1.72 -1.93 -17.47
C SER A 482 2.22 -1.83 -18.91
N LEU A 483 3.07 -0.84 -19.20
CA LEU A 483 3.60 -0.61 -20.55
C LEU A 483 4.73 -1.58 -20.91
N GLU A 484 5.46 -2.10 -19.93
CA GLU A 484 6.44 -3.18 -20.13
C GLU A 484 5.79 -4.56 -20.41
N GLY A 485 4.49 -4.58 -20.68
CA GLY A 485 3.76 -5.76 -21.17
C GLY A 485 3.39 -6.78 -20.09
N GLN A 486 3.49 -6.42 -18.82
CA GLN A 486 3.21 -7.33 -17.70
C GLN A 486 1.80 -7.17 -17.12
N MET A 487 1.10 -6.11 -17.50
CA MET A 487 -0.26 -5.84 -17.06
C MET A 487 -1.17 -5.45 -18.23
N PRO A 488 -2.47 -5.68 -18.12
CA PRO A 488 -3.42 -5.32 -19.17
C PRO A 488 -3.43 -3.81 -19.41
N THR A 489 -3.71 -3.44 -20.65
CA THR A 489 -3.95 -2.05 -21.06
C THR A 489 -5.03 -1.38 -20.21
N PRO A 490 -4.94 -0.04 -20.01
CA PRO A 490 -5.86 0.73 -19.20
C PRO A 490 -7.34 0.53 -19.61
N PRO A 491 -8.28 0.88 -18.72
CA PRO A 491 -9.71 0.84 -19.00
C PRO A 491 -10.06 1.57 -20.29
N ALA A 492 -11.08 1.09 -20.99
CA ALA A 492 -11.64 1.77 -22.15
C ALA A 492 -12.12 3.17 -21.73
N GLY A 493 -11.56 4.22 -22.36
CA GLY A 493 -11.86 5.61 -22.03
C GLY A 493 -10.70 6.36 -21.36
N ALA A 494 -9.59 5.68 -21.05
CA ALA A 494 -8.37 6.37 -20.63
C ALA A 494 -7.92 7.36 -21.73
N THR A 495 -7.58 8.56 -21.31
CA THR A 495 -7.22 9.66 -22.20
C THR A 495 -6.03 9.29 -23.08
N THR A 496 -6.00 9.81 -24.31
CA THR A 496 -4.92 9.63 -25.28
C THR A 496 -3.61 10.33 -24.90
N THR A 497 -3.52 10.92 -23.72
CA THR A 497 -2.30 11.54 -23.20
C THR A 497 -1.36 10.42 -22.76
N PRO A 498 -0.08 10.41 -23.19
CA PRO A 498 0.90 9.46 -22.68
C PRO A 498 0.94 9.54 -21.15
N PRO A 499 0.93 8.39 -20.44
CA PRO A 499 0.99 8.40 -18.99
C PRO A 499 2.32 9.03 -18.54
N THR A 500 2.28 9.77 -17.45
CA THR A 500 3.48 10.10 -16.69
C THR A 500 3.88 8.89 -15.88
N PHE A 501 5.16 8.57 -15.84
CA PHE A 501 5.66 7.46 -15.04
C PHE A 501 6.09 7.93 -13.66
N GLY A 502 5.88 7.06 -12.68
CA GLY A 502 6.23 7.30 -11.30
C GLY A 502 5.04 7.77 -10.46
N SER A 503 5.10 7.46 -9.18
CA SER A 503 4.04 7.81 -8.23
C SER A 503 3.90 9.31 -8.03
N ASP A 504 2.69 9.70 -7.65
CA ASP A 504 2.32 11.08 -7.38
C ASP A 504 2.33 11.41 -5.89
N LEU A 505 2.57 12.68 -5.60
CA LEU A 505 2.22 13.33 -4.34
C LEU A 505 1.26 14.48 -4.63
N TRP A 506 0.08 14.43 -4.02
CA TRP A 506 -0.94 15.47 -4.09
C TRP A 506 -1.18 16.11 -2.73
N ALA A 507 -1.59 17.37 -2.69
CA ALA A 507 -1.84 18.11 -1.46
C ALA A 507 -3.19 18.84 -1.48
N PHE A 508 -3.96 18.69 -0.40
CA PHE A 508 -5.08 19.57 -0.06
C PHE A 508 -4.55 20.69 0.83
N ASP A 509 -4.60 21.93 0.37
CA ASP A 509 -4.19 23.10 1.14
C ASP A 509 -5.25 23.52 2.16
N ALA A 510 -6.52 23.13 1.94
CA ALA A 510 -7.63 23.33 2.86
C ALA A 510 -8.75 22.30 2.59
N PRO A 511 -9.60 21.98 3.59
CA PRO A 511 -10.65 20.95 3.46
C PRO A 511 -11.69 21.22 2.35
N GLY A 512 -11.94 22.47 2.01
CA GLY A 512 -12.94 22.89 1.01
C GLY A 512 -12.38 23.15 -0.39
N ARG A 513 -11.13 22.77 -0.67
CA ARG A 513 -10.47 23.00 -1.96
C ARG A 513 -10.06 21.70 -2.62
N PRO A 514 -9.97 21.63 -3.96
CA PRO A 514 -9.41 20.48 -4.64
C PRO A 514 -7.94 20.29 -4.28
N ALA A 515 -7.46 19.05 -4.42
CA ALA A 515 -6.05 18.75 -4.31
C ALA A 515 -5.28 19.35 -5.50
N ARG A 516 -4.05 19.75 -5.26
CA ARG A 516 -3.09 20.12 -6.30
C ARG A 516 -1.94 19.12 -6.35
N ALA A 517 -1.37 18.92 -7.51
CA ALA A 517 -0.14 18.14 -7.66
C ALA A 517 1.03 18.85 -6.95
N VAL A 518 1.82 18.08 -6.21
CA VAL A 518 3.11 18.47 -5.66
C VAL A 518 4.22 17.91 -6.54
N ASP A 519 4.10 16.64 -6.90
CA ASP A 519 4.96 15.92 -7.83
C ASP A 519 4.14 14.83 -8.52
N THR A 520 4.36 14.60 -9.81
CA THR A 520 3.68 13.57 -10.62
C THR A 520 4.65 12.76 -11.47
N GLY A 521 5.91 12.69 -11.07
CA GLY A 521 6.98 12.03 -11.82
C GLY A 521 7.92 11.21 -10.94
N GLY A 522 7.43 10.66 -9.83
CA GLY A 522 8.24 9.84 -8.93
C GLY A 522 9.38 10.60 -8.26
N PHE A 523 9.21 11.91 -8.05
CA PHE A 523 10.21 12.80 -7.44
C PHE A 523 11.53 12.89 -8.23
N GLY A 524 11.42 12.86 -9.56
CA GLY A 524 12.55 12.91 -10.49
C GLY A 524 13.13 11.53 -10.84
N ASN A 525 12.57 10.45 -10.30
CA ASN A 525 12.88 9.09 -10.69
C ASN A 525 11.57 8.37 -11.12
N PRO A 526 11.28 8.25 -12.43
CA PRO A 526 10.05 7.65 -12.92
C PRO A 526 9.88 6.16 -12.56
N LEU A 527 10.93 5.51 -12.04
CA LEU A 527 10.89 4.14 -11.55
C LEU A 527 10.35 4.04 -10.12
N ASN A 528 10.19 5.16 -9.41
CA ASN A 528 9.54 5.23 -8.10
C ASN A 528 8.04 5.03 -8.25
N GLN A 529 7.60 3.78 -8.22
CA GLN A 529 6.21 3.40 -8.45
C GLN A 529 5.26 3.84 -7.33
N GLY A 530 5.76 4.04 -6.11
CA GLY A 530 4.86 4.29 -5.00
C GLY A 530 5.45 5.07 -3.84
N VAL A 531 4.64 5.98 -3.32
CA VAL A 531 4.84 6.61 -2.01
C VAL A 531 4.45 5.60 -0.94
N ARG A 532 5.43 4.81 -0.45
CA ARG A 532 5.14 3.69 0.44
C ARG A 532 4.96 4.09 1.90
N THR A 533 5.76 5.03 2.37
CA THR A 533 5.71 5.53 3.75
C THR A 533 5.82 7.03 3.79
N MET A 534 5.15 7.64 4.75
CA MET A 534 5.27 9.06 5.05
C MET A 534 5.32 9.27 6.57
N ILE A 535 6.25 10.10 7.05
CA ILE A 535 6.26 10.62 8.40
C ILE A 535 6.44 12.13 8.39
N VAL A 536 5.99 12.78 9.45
CA VAL A 536 5.92 14.24 9.55
C VAL A 536 6.78 14.75 10.70
N ASP A 537 7.57 15.77 10.41
CA ASP A 537 8.30 16.57 11.41
C ASP A 537 7.95 18.05 11.18
N GLY A 538 7.02 18.57 11.96
CA GLY A 538 6.48 19.92 11.80
C GLY A 538 5.82 20.15 10.43
N SER A 539 6.48 20.95 9.58
CA SER A 539 6.04 21.21 8.20
C SER A 539 6.79 20.37 7.15
N THR A 540 7.71 19.53 7.58
CA THR A 540 8.51 18.66 6.71
C THR A 540 7.87 17.29 6.63
N LEU A 541 7.83 16.73 5.42
CA LEU A 541 7.42 15.37 5.14
C LEU A 541 8.63 14.55 4.70
N TYR A 542 8.85 13.41 5.34
CA TYR A 542 9.82 12.41 4.88
C TYR A 542 9.07 11.27 4.22
N VAL A 543 9.50 10.90 3.02
CA VAL A 543 8.82 9.97 2.13
C VAL A 543 9.75 8.82 1.82
N GLY A 544 9.28 7.60 2.02
CA GLY A 544 9.97 6.40 1.59
C GLY A 544 9.30 5.80 0.37
N MET A 545 10.10 5.54 -0.66
CA MET A 545 9.63 5.09 -1.97
C MET A 545 9.62 3.58 -2.11
N ALA A 546 8.76 3.11 -3.01
CA ALA A 546 8.71 1.77 -3.55
C ALA A 546 9.23 1.80 -5.00
N ASN A 547 10.32 1.07 -5.27
CA ASN A 547 10.94 0.99 -6.59
C ASN A 547 11.57 -0.40 -6.80
N PRO A 548 10.88 -1.32 -7.49
CA PRO A 548 11.31 -2.71 -7.63
C PRO A 548 12.22 -2.99 -8.84
N MET A 549 12.69 -1.97 -9.58
CA MET A 549 13.48 -2.13 -10.80
C MET A 549 14.93 -2.54 -10.48
N ASN A 550 15.12 -3.79 -10.06
CA ASN A 550 16.32 -4.28 -9.39
C ASN A 550 17.56 -4.43 -10.30
N LEU A 551 17.42 -4.32 -11.63
CA LEU A 551 18.55 -4.32 -12.59
C LEU A 551 18.96 -2.89 -13.04
N ARG A 552 18.20 -1.86 -12.68
CA ARG A 552 18.50 -0.46 -12.99
C ARG A 552 19.46 0.13 -11.96
N THR A 553 20.74 -0.10 -12.15
CA THR A 553 21.81 0.26 -11.19
C THR A 553 22.89 1.18 -11.77
N ASP A 554 22.67 1.78 -12.94
CA ASP A 554 23.60 2.72 -13.57
C ASP A 554 23.75 3.99 -12.69
N PRO A 555 24.94 4.27 -12.11
CA PRO A 555 25.15 5.41 -11.22
C PRO A 555 25.31 6.74 -11.95
N THR A 556 25.20 6.78 -13.27
CA THR A 556 25.34 8.01 -14.06
C THR A 556 24.31 9.05 -13.60
N PRO A 557 24.71 10.30 -13.30
CA PRO A 557 23.78 11.34 -12.90
C PRO A 557 22.64 11.55 -13.91
N GLY A 558 21.39 11.55 -13.42
CA GLY A 558 20.20 11.73 -14.27
C GLY A 558 19.69 10.44 -14.91
N VAL A 559 20.36 9.30 -14.74
CA VAL A 559 19.83 7.99 -15.13
C VAL A 559 18.93 7.48 -14.03
N PRO A 560 17.65 7.14 -14.32
CA PRO A 560 16.75 6.53 -13.33
C PRO A 560 17.29 5.22 -12.79
N GLN A 561 17.26 5.07 -11.46
CA GLN A 561 17.77 3.88 -10.77
C GLN A 561 16.67 3.18 -10.00
N GLY A 562 16.79 1.85 -9.88
CA GLY A 562 15.97 1.00 -9.02
C GLY A 562 16.40 1.02 -7.56
N GLY A 563 15.65 0.32 -6.72
CA GLY A 563 15.85 0.28 -5.29
C GLY A 563 15.20 1.44 -4.53
N TRP A 564 15.12 1.29 -3.21
CA TRP A 564 14.44 2.27 -2.37
C TRP A 564 15.11 3.65 -2.40
N GLU A 565 14.27 4.69 -2.27
CA GLU A 565 14.71 6.07 -2.04
C GLU A 565 14.04 6.64 -0.80
N LEU A 566 14.79 7.49 -0.05
CA LEU A 566 14.31 8.30 1.06
C LEU A 566 14.36 9.78 0.65
N ILE A 567 13.22 10.45 0.70
CA ILE A 567 13.03 11.79 0.16
C ILE A 567 12.52 12.73 1.25
N ARG A 568 12.96 13.98 1.22
CA ARG A 568 12.42 15.08 2.03
C ARG A 568 11.62 16.02 1.16
N VAL A 569 10.39 16.31 1.59
CA VAL A 569 9.52 17.35 1.02
C VAL A 569 9.32 18.43 2.07
N SER A 570 9.70 19.66 1.78
CA SER A 570 9.59 20.79 2.72
C SER A 570 9.09 22.04 1.99
N ARG A 571 8.43 22.92 2.71
CA ARG A 571 8.06 24.25 2.19
C ARG A 571 9.32 25.09 2.00
N ARG A 572 9.38 25.87 0.91
CA ARG A 572 10.40 26.91 0.70
C ARG A 572 10.10 28.13 1.55
#